data_2ce4d321c868233f15157233da0a6b16
#
_entry.id   2ce4d321c868233f15157233da0a6b16
#
_cell.length_a   1.000
_cell.length_b   1.000
_cell.length_c   1.000
_cell.angle_alpha   90.00
_cell.angle_beta   90.00
_cell.angle_gamma   90.00
#
_symmetry.space_group_name_H-M   'P 1'
#
loop_
_entity.id
_entity.type
_entity.pdbx_description
1 polymer ?
#
loop_
_entity_poly.entity_id
_entity_poly.type
_entity_poly.pdbx_seq_one_letter_code
_entity_poly.pdbx_strand_id
1 'polypeptide(L)'
;MKTGKLYRSPPGAAPRRGPAPAGRLALLALLAALASVAPSAGAAPACEDRGARAPEAHCESLAFGGLARTYRLYAPARLPPAPALLVVLHGGGGGGAGMEALTGRGFNRLADEAGVLVAYPDGVDHAWNDGRHDLKARAVRDGVDDVGYLRALVAELGRRYGVDRQRVYVTGMSNGGMMTLRLACDAPDVFAGFVAVAASLGEDTAASCRPAVARPVALIDGTDDPLVPFAGGEVRVLGAHRGRVIGAAATFAAFRGFAGCDAVADEPPLDRIADDGTALVVRRGAGCRPGTAVVLYEVQGGGHAWPGGLRYAREWLIGKVSRELDATDETWRFLGLGGSRRGPV
;
A
#
# COMPACT_ATOMS: atom_id res chain seq x y z
N MET A 1 48.03 51.98 -28.31
CA MET A 1 49.25 52.55 -27.67
C MET A 1 49.60 51.76 -26.44
N LYS A 2 50.87 51.31 -26.40
CA LYS A 2 51.69 50.71 -25.32
C LYS A 2 51.33 49.25 -24.94
N THR A 3 52.03 48.29 -25.51
CA THR A 3 53.34 47.69 -25.18
C THR A 3 53.31 46.96 -23.85
N GLY A 4 53.34 45.66 -23.74
CA GLY A 4 54.33 44.72 -24.15
C GLY A 4 55.37 44.50 -23.02
N LYS A 5 55.42 43.27 -22.47
CA LYS A 5 56.67 42.66 -22.05
C LYS A 5 56.54 41.18 -21.78
N LEU A 6 57.13 40.40 -22.68
CA LEU A 6 57.55 39.03 -22.49
C LEU A 6 58.64 38.93 -21.44
N TYR A 7 58.67 37.90 -20.63
CA TYR A 7 59.86 37.50 -19.90
C TYR A 7 60.13 35.99 -20.13
N ARG A 8 61.34 35.77 -20.66
CA ARG A 8 61.90 34.49 -21.00
C ARG A 8 62.52 33.81 -19.81
N SER A 9 62.49 32.48 -19.82
CA SER A 9 63.24 31.54 -19.00
C SER A 9 64.75 31.55 -19.28
N PRO A 10 65.56 31.00 -18.38
CA PRO A 10 66.72 30.27 -18.84
C PRO A 10 66.77 28.81 -18.29
N PRO A 11 67.67 28.01 -18.91
CA PRO A 11 67.54 26.54 -18.90
C PRO A 11 68.60 25.85 -18.04
N GLY A 12 68.38 24.56 -17.78
CA GLY A 12 69.43 23.58 -17.73
C GLY A 12 69.90 23.10 -16.35
N ALA A 13 69.72 21.84 -16.09
CA ALA A 13 70.79 20.89 -15.82
C ALA A 13 70.21 19.48 -15.50
N ALA A 14 70.51 18.53 -16.36
CA ALA A 14 70.55 17.10 -16.10
C ALA A 14 72.04 16.68 -16.01
N PRO A 15 72.35 15.45 -15.76
CA PRO A 15 71.96 14.37 -14.85
C PRO A 15 73.19 13.76 -14.13
N ARG A 16 72.99 12.91 -13.13
CA ARG A 16 74.01 11.91 -12.78
C ARG A 16 73.36 10.57 -12.44
N ARG A 17 73.71 9.57 -13.25
CA ARG A 17 73.48 8.14 -13.02
C ARG A 17 74.53 7.62 -12.01
N GLY A 18 74.12 6.77 -11.11
CA GLY A 18 74.94 5.90 -10.29
C GLY A 18 74.30 4.50 -10.19
N PRO A 19 75.05 3.43 -10.01
CA PRO A 19 74.76 2.11 -10.55
C PRO A 19 73.91 1.22 -9.65
N ALA A 20 73.29 0.24 -10.27
CA ALA A 20 72.55 -0.85 -9.63
C ALA A 20 73.49 -1.87 -8.94
N PRO A 21 73.02 -2.61 -7.98
CA PRO A 21 73.41 -4.01 -7.85
C PRO A 21 72.25 -4.98 -8.02
N ALA A 22 72.58 -6.04 -8.70
CA ALA A 22 71.78 -7.23 -8.92
C ALA A 22 71.52 -8.01 -7.62
N GLY A 23 70.37 -8.60 -7.47
CA GLY A 23 70.16 -9.55 -6.40
C GLY A 23 68.76 -10.17 -6.36
N ARG A 24 68.63 -11.32 -7.01
CA ARG A 24 67.80 -12.47 -6.66
C ARG A 24 66.27 -12.39 -6.81
N LEU A 25 65.80 -13.12 -7.84
CA LEU A 25 64.46 -13.66 -7.97
C LEU A 25 64.02 -14.38 -6.70
N ALA A 26 62.88 -13.98 -6.14
CA ALA A 26 62.02 -14.83 -5.32
C ALA A 26 60.61 -14.72 -5.88
N LEU A 27 60.21 -15.80 -6.55
CA LEU A 27 58.89 -16.04 -7.04
C LEU A 27 57.96 -16.31 -5.82
N LEU A 28 57.15 -15.33 -5.42
CA LEU A 28 56.05 -15.55 -4.47
C LEU A 28 54.75 -15.36 -5.22
N ALA A 29 54.12 -16.53 -5.51
CA ALA A 29 52.78 -16.60 -6.03
C ALA A 29 51.80 -16.06 -4.95
N LEU A 30 51.28 -14.85 -5.16
CA LEU A 30 50.19 -14.33 -4.38
C LEU A 30 48.86 -14.81 -5.01
N LEU A 31 48.29 -15.88 -4.44
CA LEU A 31 46.90 -16.27 -4.67
C LEU A 31 46.05 -15.17 -4.09
N ALA A 32 45.55 -14.26 -4.94
CA ALA A 32 44.49 -13.33 -4.63
C ALA A 32 43.18 -14.14 -4.51
N ALA A 33 42.81 -14.51 -3.30
CA ALA A 33 41.45 -14.95 -2.99
C ALA A 33 40.52 -13.76 -3.20
N LEU A 34 39.84 -13.71 -4.35
CA LEU A 34 38.67 -12.87 -4.55
C LEU A 34 37.55 -13.42 -3.63
N ALA A 35 37.53 -12.96 -2.41
CA ALA A 35 36.36 -13.05 -1.58
C ALA A 35 35.30 -12.16 -2.23
N SER A 36 34.35 -12.78 -2.97
CA SER A 36 33.11 -12.16 -3.37
C SER A 36 32.34 -11.77 -2.10
N VAL A 37 32.47 -10.52 -1.70
CA VAL A 37 31.56 -9.93 -0.71
C VAL A 37 30.19 -9.85 -1.40
N ALA A 38 29.37 -10.87 -1.16
CA ALA A 38 27.95 -10.75 -1.46
C ALA A 38 27.44 -9.51 -0.70
N PRO A 39 26.67 -8.61 -1.32
CA PRO A 39 26.07 -7.53 -0.59
C PRO A 39 25.21 -8.15 0.51
N SER A 40 25.51 -7.84 1.77
CA SER A 40 24.64 -8.18 2.89
C SER A 40 23.29 -7.54 2.60
N ALA A 41 22.30 -8.35 2.26
CA ALA A 41 20.92 -7.92 2.24
C ALA A 41 20.66 -7.28 3.61
N GLY A 42 20.44 -5.95 3.64
CA GLY A 42 20.12 -5.25 4.86
C GLY A 42 18.98 -6.01 5.54
N ALA A 43 19.19 -6.43 6.79
CA ALA A 43 18.14 -7.10 7.55
C ALA A 43 16.90 -6.23 7.50
N ALA A 44 15.79 -6.79 7.02
CA ALA A 44 14.50 -6.14 7.14
C ALA A 44 14.28 -5.79 8.61
N PRO A 45 13.72 -4.61 8.95
CA PRO A 45 13.34 -4.34 10.32
C PRO A 45 12.46 -5.49 10.79
N ALA A 46 12.89 -6.14 11.87
CA ALA A 46 12.20 -7.30 12.38
C ALA A 46 10.76 -6.92 12.68
N CYS A 47 9.84 -7.53 11.96
CA CYS A 47 8.46 -7.59 12.35
C CYS A 47 8.47 -8.33 13.69
N GLU A 48 8.39 -7.62 14.81
CA GLU A 48 8.51 -8.21 16.13
C GLU A 48 7.17 -8.76 16.61
N ASP A 49 7.12 -10.05 16.93
CA ASP A 49 6.05 -10.63 17.74
C ASP A 49 6.24 -10.18 19.19
N ARG A 50 5.71 -9.02 19.54
CA ARG A 50 5.74 -8.52 20.92
C ARG A 50 4.77 -9.30 21.80
N GLY A 51 5.19 -10.48 22.25
CA GLY A 51 4.51 -11.25 23.28
C GLY A 51 3.05 -11.60 22.95
N ALA A 52 2.80 -12.06 21.74
CA ALA A 52 1.47 -12.36 21.22
C ALA A 52 0.72 -13.36 22.12
N ARG A 53 -0.32 -12.85 22.82
CA ARG A 53 -1.38 -13.71 23.30
C ARG A 53 -2.35 -13.95 22.13
N ALA A 54 -2.56 -15.20 21.74
CA ALA A 54 -3.56 -15.54 20.72
C ALA A 54 -4.90 -14.86 21.05
N PRO A 55 -5.61 -14.21 20.07
CA PRO A 55 -5.46 -14.42 18.63
C PRO A 55 -4.82 -13.20 17.93
N GLU A 56 -3.50 -13.17 17.79
CA GLU A 56 -2.79 -12.14 17.04
C GLU A 56 -2.15 -12.74 15.79
N ALA A 57 -2.04 -11.93 14.73
CA ALA A 57 -1.29 -12.31 13.55
C ALA A 57 0.21 -12.43 13.89
N HIS A 58 0.89 -13.45 13.37
CA HIS A 58 2.32 -13.66 13.56
C HIS A 58 3.12 -13.17 12.36
N CYS A 59 4.38 -12.88 12.62
CA CYS A 59 5.30 -12.32 11.67
C CYS A 59 5.91 -13.36 10.74
N GLU A 60 5.95 -13.02 9.46
CA GLU A 60 6.58 -13.81 8.41
C GLU A 60 7.32 -12.91 7.42
N SER A 61 8.11 -13.51 6.54
CA SER A 61 8.82 -12.79 5.48
C SER A 61 8.83 -13.54 4.17
N LEU A 62 8.87 -12.77 3.08
CA LEU A 62 8.97 -13.25 1.71
C LEU A 62 10.12 -12.50 1.00
N ALA A 63 11.06 -13.21 0.41
CA ALA A 63 12.09 -12.61 -0.43
C ALA A 63 11.47 -12.17 -1.77
N PHE A 64 11.53 -10.87 -2.10
CA PHE A 64 11.03 -10.33 -3.36
C PHE A 64 11.83 -9.09 -3.78
N GLY A 65 12.22 -9.01 -5.05
CA GLY A 65 12.95 -7.88 -5.61
C GLY A 65 14.28 -7.57 -4.90
N GLY A 66 14.98 -8.58 -4.39
CA GLY A 66 16.23 -8.43 -3.63
C GLY A 66 16.03 -7.94 -2.18
N LEU A 67 14.78 -7.83 -1.72
CA LEU A 67 14.44 -7.40 -0.37
C LEU A 67 13.78 -8.54 0.40
N ALA A 68 14.00 -8.60 1.72
CA ALA A 68 13.16 -9.38 2.62
C ALA A 68 11.94 -8.52 2.98
N ARG A 69 10.76 -8.88 2.42
CA ARG A 69 9.50 -8.17 2.68
C ARG A 69 8.76 -8.88 3.80
N THR A 70 8.42 -8.14 4.83
CA THR A 70 7.71 -8.68 6.00
C THR A 70 6.20 -8.54 5.86
N TYR A 71 5.47 -9.41 6.55
CA TYR A 71 4.03 -9.34 6.68
C TYR A 71 3.59 -10.06 7.95
N ARG A 72 2.45 -9.67 8.49
CA ARG A 72 1.78 -10.44 9.54
C ARG A 72 0.70 -11.29 8.91
N LEU A 73 0.59 -12.53 9.36
CA LEU A 73 -0.44 -13.47 8.89
C LEU A 73 -1.33 -13.91 10.05
N TYR A 74 -2.61 -13.68 9.90
CA TYR A 74 -3.63 -14.26 10.75
C TYR A 74 -4.26 -15.46 10.04
N ALA A 75 -4.11 -16.63 10.62
CA ALA A 75 -4.70 -17.86 10.14
C ALA A 75 -5.62 -18.44 11.23
N PRO A 76 -6.95 -18.44 11.01
CA PRO A 76 -7.89 -19.09 11.92
C PRO A 76 -7.55 -20.53 12.20
N ALA A 77 -7.88 -21.02 13.41
CA ALA A 77 -7.64 -22.41 13.78
C ALA A 77 -8.42 -23.41 12.89
N ARG A 78 -9.49 -22.96 12.26
CA ARG A 78 -10.31 -23.75 11.33
C ARG A 78 -10.38 -23.03 9.98
N LEU A 79 -9.71 -23.58 9.00
CA LEU A 79 -9.75 -23.13 7.61
C LEU A 79 -10.50 -24.15 6.76
N PRO A 80 -11.35 -23.72 5.81
CA PRO A 80 -11.89 -24.60 4.79
C PRO A 80 -10.77 -25.09 3.84
N PRO A 81 -10.99 -26.13 3.04
CA PRO A 81 -9.96 -26.66 2.11
C PRO A 81 -9.46 -25.62 1.09
N ALA A 82 -10.28 -24.63 0.75
CA ALA A 82 -9.93 -23.51 -0.15
C ALA A 82 -10.39 -22.19 0.49
N PRO A 83 -9.61 -21.65 1.47
CA PRO A 83 -9.99 -20.43 2.16
C PRO A 83 -9.90 -19.21 1.26
N ALA A 84 -10.71 -18.19 1.55
CA ALA A 84 -10.49 -16.86 1.00
C ALA A 84 -9.27 -16.19 1.65
N LEU A 85 -8.70 -15.18 0.99
CA LEU A 85 -7.62 -14.33 1.50
C LEU A 85 -8.03 -12.87 1.44
N LEU A 86 -7.87 -12.16 2.54
CA LEU A 86 -7.94 -10.71 2.62
C LEU A 86 -6.54 -10.14 2.87
N VAL A 87 -6.08 -9.25 2.00
CA VAL A 87 -4.85 -8.47 2.18
C VAL A 87 -5.23 -7.07 2.68
N VAL A 88 -4.61 -6.62 3.79
CA VAL A 88 -4.95 -5.36 4.47
C VAL A 88 -3.73 -4.46 4.51
N LEU A 89 -3.74 -3.36 3.74
CA LEU A 89 -2.60 -2.48 3.51
C LEU A 89 -2.62 -1.29 4.47
N HIS A 90 -1.49 -1.06 5.15
CA HIS A 90 -1.33 0.06 6.08
C HIS A 90 -1.17 1.42 5.38
N GLY A 91 -1.47 2.50 6.07
CA GLY A 91 -1.19 3.87 5.63
C GLY A 91 0.28 4.25 5.71
N GLY A 92 0.65 5.37 5.09
CA GLY A 92 2.02 5.89 5.12
C GLY A 92 2.54 6.14 6.54
N GLY A 93 3.77 5.73 6.81
CA GLY A 93 4.38 5.76 8.14
C GLY A 93 3.96 4.63 9.07
N GLY A 94 3.06 3.74 8.63
CA GLY A 94 2.57 2.59 9.39
C GLY A 94 3.29 1.29 9.07
N GLY A 95 2.67 0.18 9.48
CA GLY A 95 3.07 -1.18 9.20
C GLY A 95 1.91 -2.13 9.46
N GLY A 96 2.06 -3.41 9.11
CA GLY A 96 1.03 -4.43 9.26
C GLY A 96 0.49 -4.54 10.69
N ALA A 97 1.36 -4.50 11.71
CA ALA A 97 0.95 -4.51 13.11
C ALA A 97 0.10 -3.29 13.50
N GLY A 98 0.46 -2.11 12.98
CA GLY A 98 -0.30 -0.89 13.19
C GLY A 98 -1.68 -0.95 12.54
N MET A 99 -1.78 -1.54 11.36
CA MET A 99 -3.05 -1.70 10.65
C MET A 99 -3.96 -2.74 11.33
N GLU A 100 -3.41 -3.86 11.80
CA GLU A 100 -4.13 -4.84 12.61
C GLU A 100 -4.74 -4.19 13.88
N ALA A 101 -3.93 -3.37 14.58
CA ALA A 101 -4.38 -2.64 15.76
C ALA A 101 -5.42 -1.55 15.43
N LEU A 102 -5.20 -0.77 14.35
CA LEU A 102 -6.09 0.32 13.91
C LEU A 102 -7.52 -0.16 13.69
N THR A 103 -7.68 -1.34 13.08
CA THR A 103 -8.97 -1.99 12.84
C THR A 103 -9.53 -2.71 14.06
N GLY A 104 -8.93 -2.52 15.26
CA GLY A 104 -9.34 -3.18 16.49
C GLY A 104 -9.25 -4.71 16.42
N ARG A 105 -8.40 -5.25 15.55
CA ARG A 105 -8.34 -6.68 15.19
C ARG A 105 -9.69 -7.23 14.69
N GLY A 106 -10.57 -6.36 14.18
CA GLY A 106 -11.89 -6.75 13.71
C GLY A 106 -11.83 -7.75 12.57
N PHE A 107 -10.86 -7.60 11.64
CA PHE A 107 -10.66 -8.59 10.58
C PHE A 107 -10.25 -9.97 11.10
N ASN A 108 -9.45 -10.06 12.18
CA ASN A 108 -9.09 -11.35 12.78
C ASN A 108 -10.32 -12.04 13.38
N ARG A 109 -11.17 -11.28 14.11
CA ARG A 109 -12.43 -11.81 14.66
C ARG A 109 -13.34 -12.34 13.55
N LEU A 110 -13.56 -11.55 12.49
CA LEU A 110 -14.38 -11.95 11.34
C LEU A 110 -13.79 -13.16 10.60
N ALA A 111 -12.46 -13.23 10.56
CA ALA A 111 -11.74 -14.35 9.96
C ALA A 111 -11.98 -15.66 10.71
N ASP A 112 -12.01 -15.64 12.05
CA ASP A 112 -12.34 -16.82 12.86
C ASP A 112 -13.74 -17.35 12.58
N GLU A 113 -14.71 -16.46 12.39
CA GLU A 113 -16.09 -16.80 12.10
C GLU A 113 -16.27 -17.42 10.70
N ALA A 114 -15.51 -16.95 9.72
CA ALA A 114 -15.70 -17.31 8.31
C ALA A 114 -14.63 -18.21 7.71
N GLY A 115 -13.54 -18.52 8.42
CA GLY A 115 -12.42 -19.32 7.91
C GLY A 115 -11.66 -18.60 6.78
N VAL A 116 -11.33 -17.32 6.96
CA VAL A 116 -10.63 -16.49 5.99
C VAL A 116 -9.21 -16.21 6.48
N LEU A 117 -8.22 -16.31 5.60
CA LEU A 117 -6.86 -15.83 5.89
C LEU A 117 -6.81 -14.31 5.81
N VAL A 118 -6.08 -13.66 6.74
CA VAL A 118 -5.85 -12.22 6.68
C VAL A 118 -4.34 -11.94 6.72
N ALA A 119 -3.84 -11.24 5.71
CA ALA A 119 -2.45 -10.83 5.62
C ALA A 119 -2.31 -9.31 5.75
N TYR A 120 -1.40 -8.85 6.61
CA TYR A 120 -1.05 -7.46 6.83
C TYR A 120 0.41 -7.23 6.41
N PRO A 121 0.68 -7.02 5.11
CA PRO A 121 2.05 -6.83 4.64
C PRO A 121 2.60 -5.44 4.98
N ASP A 122 3.95 -5.35 4.99
CA ASP A 122 4.68 -4.11 5.21
C ASP A 122 5.20 -3.52 3.90
N GLY A 123 4.96 -2.22 3.71
CA GLY A 123 5.57 -1.41 2.66
C GLY A 123 7.03 -1.10 2.95
N VAL A 124 7.83 -0.87 1.91
CA VAL A 124 9.24 -0.47 2.05
C VAL A 124 9.33 0.91 2.71
N ASP A 125 10.09 0.99 3.80
CA ASP A 125 10.25 2.21 4.58
C ASP A 125 8.89 2.82 4.98
N HIS A 126 7.98 1.93 5.43
CA HIS A 126 6.64 2.28 5.90
C HIS A 126 5.74 2.95 4.83
N ALA A 127 5.97 2.68 3.55
CA ALA A 127 5.17 3.26 2.46
C ALA A 127 5.05 2.29 1.27
N TRP A 128 4.00 2.51 0.47
CA TRP A 128 3.72 1.83 -0.78
C TRP A 128 4.00 2.76 -1.96
N ASN A 129 4.48 2.20 -3.06
CA ASN A 129 4.53 2.86 -4.36
C ASN A 129 3.13 2.84 -4.98
N ASP A 130 2.30 3.79 -4.62
CA ASP A 130 0.88 3.87 -4.90
C ASP A 130 0.50 4.68 -6.16
N GLY A 131 1.50 5.21 -6.89
CA GLY A 131 1.28 5.96 -8.13
C GLY A 131 0.89 7.42 -7.96
N ARG A 132 1.12 8.04 -6.77
CA ARG A 132 0.92 9.48 -6.54
C ARG A 132 2.11 10.36 -6.90
N HIS A 133 3.23 9.79 -7.30
CA HIS A 133 4.49 10.49 -7.48
C HIS A 133 5.03 11.17 -6.20
N ASP A 134 4.86 10.51 -5.05
CA ASP A 134 5.39 10.98 -3.76
C ASP A 134 6.88 10.65 -3.62
N LEU A 135 7.76 11.49 -4.17
CA LEU A 135 9.21 11.29 -4.14
C LEU A 135 9.83 11.34 -2.73
N LYS A 136 9.09 11.72 -1.71
CA LYS A 136 9.53 11.62 -0.31
C LYS A 136 9.40 10.20 0.23
N ALA A 137 8.47 9.41 -0.31
CA ALA A 137 8.37 7.99 0.01
C ALA A 137 9.48 7.21 -0.71
N ARG A 138 10.28 6.46 0.04
CA ARG A 138 11.35 5.64 -0.54
C ARG A 138 10.81 4.63 -1.55
N ALA A 139 9.67 4.01 -1.25
CA ALA A 139 9.03 3.06 -2.16
C ALA A 139 8.78 3.65 -3.55
N VAL A 140 8.36 4.94 -3.63
CA VAL A 140 8.14 5.65 -4.91
C VAL A 140 9.45 6.08 -5.55
N ARG A 141 10.34 6.72 -4.77
CA ARG A 141 11.61 7.24 -5.28
C ARG A 141 12.51 6.16 -5.86
N ASP A 142 12.55 4.99 -5.23
CA ASP A 142 13.39 3.86 -5.62
C ASP A 142 12.64 2.92 -6.60
N GLY A 143 11.42 3.27 -7.04
CA GLY A 143 10.63 2.50 -8.00
C GLY A 143 10.28 1.09 -7.52
N VAL A 144 10.02 0.90 -6.20
CA VAL A 144 9.73 -0.42 -5.63
C VAL A 144 8.53 -1.06 -6.33
N ASP A 145 8.67 -2.31 -6.76
CA ASP A 145 7.59 -3.09 -7.36
C ASP A 145 6.67 -3.71 -6.28
N ASP A 146 5.83 -2.87 -5.68
CA ASP A 146 4.86 -3.32 -4.68
C ASP A 146 3.71 -4.13 -5.31
N VAL A 147 3.35 -3.87 -6.57
CA VAL A 147 2.37 -4.69 -7.30
C VAL A 147 2.88 -6.13 -7.44
N GLY A 148 4.11 -6.30 -7.91
CA GLY A 148 4.75 -7.61 -8.03
C GLY A 148 4.91 -8.30 -6.68
N TYR A 149 5.29 -7.57 -5.62
CA TYR A 149 5.38 -8.13 -4.27
C TYR A 149 4.02 -8.67 -3.78
N LEU A 150 2.94 -7.92 -3.92
CA LEU A 150 1.62 -8.35 -3.45
C LEU A 150 1.08 -9.52 -4.27
N ARG A 151 1.37 -9.58 -5.59
CA ARG A 151 1.12 -10.78 -6.41
C ARG A 151 1.90 -12.00 -5.91
N ALA A 152 3.18 -11.83 -5.57
CA ALA A 152 4.03 -12.90 -5.05
C ALA A 152 3.56 -13.38 -3.66
N LEU A 153 3.14 -12.46 -2.79
CA LEU A 153 2.57 -12.80 -1.48
C LEU A 153 1.30 -13.66 -1.62
N VAL A 154 0.38 -13.26 -2.50
CA VAL A 154 -0.84 -14.04 -2.79
C VAL A 154 -0.49 -15.43 -3.33
N ALA A 155 0.49 -15.52 -4.23
CA ALA A 155 0.94 -16.79 -4.79
C ALA A 155 1.55 -17.71 -3.72
N GLU A 156 2.37 -17.17 -2.82
CA GLU A 156 2.97 -17.90 -1.70
C GLU A 156 1.93 -18.41 -0.71
N LEU A 157 0.98 -17.56 -0.30
CA LEU A 157 -0.11 -17.96 0.58
C LEU A 157 -1.05 -18.98 -0.10
N GLY A 158 -1.27 -18.81 -1.40
CA GLY A 158 -2.00 -19.76 -2.22
C GLY A 158 -1.37 -21.16 -2.24
N ARG A 159 -0.03 -21.22 -2.37
CA ARG A 159 0.73 -22.46 -2.34
C ARG A 159 0.71 -23.13 -0.97
N ARG A 160 0.77 -22.35 0.13
CA ARG A 160 0.85 -22.87 1.51
C ARG A 160 -0.49 -23.31 2.07
N TYR A 161 -1.55 -22.55 1.78
CA TYR A 161 -2.86 -22.72 2.40
C TYR A 161 -3.96 -23.16 1.42
N GLY A 162 -3.64 -23.33 0.14
CA GLY A 162 -4.66 -23.69 -0.87
C GLY A 162 -5.70 -22.59 -1.12
N VAL A 163 -5.32 -21.31 -1.00
CA VAL A 163 -6.26 -20.19 -1.17
C VAL A 163 -7.04 -20.28 -2.47
N ASP A 164 -8.35 -20.06 -2.38
CA ASP A 164 -9.21 -19.94 -3.56
C ASP A 164 -8.86 -18.67 -4.35
N ARG A 165 -8.29 -18.84 -5.54
CA ARG A 165 -7.84 -17.73 -6.42
C ARG A 165 -8.96 -16.81 -6.85
N GLN A 166 -10.22 -17.22 -6.77
CA GLN A 166 -11.38 -16.38 -7.08
C GLN A 166 -11.87 -15.60 -5.86
N ARG A 167 -11.28 -15.83 -4.68
CA ARG A 167 -11.65 -15.22 -3.42
C ARG A 167 -10.46 -14.57 -2.71
N VAL A 168 -9.67 -13.81 -3.48
CA VAL A 168 -8.56 -12.99 -2.98
C VAL A 168 -8.98 -11.53 -3.05
N TYR A 169 -8.91 -10.82 -1.94
CA TYR A 169 -9.40 -9.45 -1.81
C TYR A 169 -8.35 -8.56 -1.19
N VAL A 170 -8.47 -7.25 -1.41
CA VAL A 170 -7.56 -6.28 -0.82
C VAL A 170 -8.31 -5.05 -0.31
N THR A 171 -7.88 -4.56 0.83
CA THR A 171 -8.31 -3.29 1.41
C THR A 171 -7.11 -2.55 1.97
N GLY A 172 -7.26 -1.26 2.22
CA GLY A 172 -6.21 -0.47 2.83
C GLY A 172 -6.65 0.96 3.12
N MET A 173 -5.86 1.65 3.93
CA MET A 173 -6.11 3.03 4.33
C MET A 173 -5.06 3.97 3.75
N SER A 174 -5.46 5.19 3.34
CA SER A 174 -4.53 6.26 2.95
C SER A 174 -3.58 5.80 1.82
N ASN A 175 -2.27 5.83 2.01
CA ASN A 175 -1.28 5.27 1.08
C ASN A 175 -1.58 3.79 0.73
N GLY A 176 -1.99 2.96 1.71
CA GLY A 176 -2.45 1.59 1.44
C GLY A 176 -3.78 1.53 0.68
N GLY A 177 -4.68 2.48 0.91
CA GLY A 177 -5.92 2.63 0.13
C GLY A 177 -5.63 3.04 -1.32
N MET A 178 -4.69 3.96 -1.55
CA MET A 178 -4.25 4.33 -2.90
C MET A 178 -3.54 3.16 -3.60
N MET A 179 -2.74 2.37 -2.86
CA MET A 179 -2.16 1.14 -3.38
C MET A 179 -3.24 0.11 -3.72
N THR A 180 -4.31 -0.01 -2.92
CA THR A 180 -5.50 -0.84 -3.22
C THR A 180 -6.13 -0.42 -4.56
N LEU A 181 -6.31 0.88 -4.79
CA LEU A 181 -6.85 1.39 -6.05
C LEU A 181 -5.88 1.19 -7.23
N ARG A 182 -4.57 1.31 -7.00
CA ARG A 182 -3.56 0.94 -8.00
C ARG A 182 -3.65 -0.55 -8.37
N LEU A 183 -3.82 -1.43 -7.39
CA LEU A 183 -4.02 -2.87 -7.66
C LEU A 183 -5.32 -3.14 -8.44
N ALA A 184 -6.37 -2.34 -8.26
CA ALA A 184 -7.58 -2.46 -9.07
C ALA A 184 -7.34 -2.13 -10.55
N CYS A 185 -6.33 -1.29 -10.85
CA CYS A 185 -5.88 -1.01 -12.21
C CYS A 185 -4.91 -2.07 -12.76
N ASP A 186 -3.92 -2.47 -11.94
CA ASP A 186 -2.73 -3.20 -12.40
C ASP A 186 -2.78 -4.72 -12.11
N ALA A 187 -3.66 -5.18 -11.20
CA ALA A 187 -3.75 -6.56 -10.76
C ALA A 187 -5.20 -7.11 -10.59
N PRO A 188 -6.17 -6.73 -11.46
CA PRO A 188 -7.55 -7.21 -11.35
C PRO A 188 -7.70 -8.70 -11.68
N ASP A 189 -6.65 -9.32 -12.20
CA ASP A 189 -6.54 -10.77 -12.44
C ASP A 189 -6.21 -11.56 -11.16
N VAL A 190 -5.60 -10.90 -10.17
CA VAL A 190 -5.23 -11.52 -8.87
C VAL A 190 -6.28 -11.26 -7.80
N PHE A 191 -6.81 -10.03 -7.74
CA PHE A 191 -7.76 -9.64 -6.70
C PHE A 191 -9.18 -9.57 -7.25
N ALA A 192 -10.11 -10.19 -6.53
CA ALA A 192 -11.52 -10.27 -6.90
C ALA A 192 -12.36 -9.08 -6.42
N GLY A 193 -11.82 -8.22 -5.54
CA GLY A 193 -12.51 -7.03 -5.05
C GLY A 193 -11.61 -6.14 -4.20
N PHE A 194 -11.97 -4.87 -4.11
CA PHE A 194 -11.15 -3.79 -3.59
C PHE A 194 -11.96 -2.86 -2.70
N VAL A 195 -11.42 -2.50 -1.52
CA VAL A 195 -12.01 -1.45 -0.67
C VAL A 195 -10.91 -0.48 -0.23
N ALA A 196 -11.02 0.77 -0.62
CA ALA A 196 -10.09 1.82 -0.24
C ALA A 196 -10.71 2.75 0.79
N VAL A 197 -9.97 3.05 1.87
CA VAL A 197 -10.42 3.91 2.96
C VAL A 197 -9.53 5.15 3.06
N ALA A 198 -10.13 6.32 3.16
CA ALA A 198 -9.47 7.63 3.22
C ALA A 198 -8.45 7.79 2.06
N ALA A 199 -8.87 7.43 0.82
CA ALA A 199 -7.97 7.34 -0.33
C ALA A 199 -8.70 7.49 -1.66
N SER A 200 -8.09 8.23 -2.57
CA SER A 200 -8.50 8.36 -3.97
C SER A 200 -7.37 7.95 -4.91
N LEU A 201 -7.65 7.73 -6.19
CA LEU A 201 -6.62 7.40 -7.19
C LEU A 201 -5.56 8.50 -7.27
N GLY A 202 -4.28 8.11 -7.23
CA GLY A 202 -3.18 8.97 -7.62
C GLY A 202 -3.35 9.48 -9.06
N GLU A 203 -2.96 10.72 -9.34
CA GLU A 203 -3.15 11.33 -10.68
C GLU A 203 -2.48 10.50 -11.77
N ASP A 204 -1.24 10.00 -11.56
CA ASP A 204 -0.52 9.19 -12.55
C ASP A 204 -1.19 7.82 -12.77
N THR A 205 -1.66 7.19 -11.68
CA THR A 205 -2.43 5.94 -11.78
C THR A 205 -3.73 6.18 -12.52
N ALA A 206 -4.47 7.26 -12.24
CA ALA A 206 -5.71 7.58 -12.92
C ALA A 206 -5.52 7.79 -14.42
N ALA A 207 -4.43 8.46 -14.81
CA ALA A 207 -4.10 8.70 -16.23
C ALA A 207 -3.83 7.40 -17.01
N SER A 208 -3.23 6.41 -16.37
CA SER A 208 -2.81 5.13 -16.98
C SER A 208 -3.76 3.96 -16.71
N CYS A 209 -4.70 4.08 -15.77
CA CYS A 209 -5.59 3.00 -15.35
C CYS A 209 -6.46 2.47 -16.50
N ARG A 210 -6.24 1.22 -16.85
CA ARG A 210 -7.02 0.50 -17.87
C ARG A 210 -7.13 -0.96 -17.44
N PRO A 211 -7.97 -1.27 -16.43
CA PRO A 211 -8.08 -2.62 -15.90
C PRO A 211 -8.57 -3.59 -16.98
N ALA A 212 -7.86 -4.72 -17.15
CA ALA A 212 -8.23 -5.76 -18.09
C ALA A 212 -9.59 -6.41 -17.76
N VAL A 213 -9.93 -6.43 -16.48
CA VAL A 213 -11.20 -6.94 -15.95
C VAL A 213 -11.72 -5.96 -14.89
N ALA A 214 -12.96 -5.53 -15.04
CA ALA A 214 -13.62 -4.75 -13.99
C ALA A 214 -13.99 -5.66 -12.81
N ARG A 215 -13.73 -5.16 -11.61
CA ARG A 215 -14.00 -5.84 -10.34
C ARG A 215 -14.81 -4.93 -9.42
N PRO A 216 -15.46 -5.48 -8.39
CA PRO A 216 -16.07 -4.67 -7.34
C PRO A 216 -15.07 -3.74 -6.66
N VAL A 217 -15.41 -2.45 -6.53
CA VAL A 217 -14.62 -1.42 -5.85
C VAL A 217 -15.51 -0.62 -4.92
N ALA A 218 -15.08 -0.47 -3.65
CA ALA A 218 -15.69 0.47 -2.73
C ALA A 218 -14.68 1.51 -2.24
N LEU A 219 -15.17 2.72 -2.04
CA LEU A 219 -14.45 3.86 -1.48
C LEU A 219 -15.15 4.26 -0.19
N ILE A 220 -14.39 4.55 0.88
CA ILE A 220 -14.91 5.06 2.15
C ILE A 220 -14.11 6.32 2.49
N ASP A 221 -14.65 7.51 2.22
CA ASP A 221 -13.89 8.75 2.27
C ASP A 221 -14.59 9.84 3.10
N GLY A 222 -13.84 10.51 3.96
CA GLY A 222 -14.30 11.64 4.75
C GLY A 222 -14.28 12.95 3.94
N THR A 223 -15.37 13.74 4.01
CA THR A 223 -15.44 15.02 3.29
C THR A 223 -14.53 16.09 3.86
N ASP A 224 -14.21 15.99 5.16
CA ASP A 224 -13.36 16.93 5.89
C ASP A 224 -11.96 16.34 6.16
N ASP A 225 -11.52 15.41 5.30
CA ASP A 225 -10.18 14.83 5.38
C ASP A 225 -9.10 15.91 5.17
N PRO A 226 -8.29 16.23 6.21
CA PRO A 226 -7.28 17.29 6.11
C PRO A 226 -5.99 16.84 5.42
N LEU A 227 -5.81 15.55 5.14
CA LEU A 227 -4.58 14.99 4.56
C LEU A 227 -4.77 14.61 3.09
N VAL A 228 -5.86 13.90 2.78
CA VAL A 228 -6.22 13.48 1.42
C VAL A 228 -7.51 14.20 1.02
N PRO A 229 -7.42 15.30 0.24
CA PRO A 229 -8.61 16.10 -0.05
C PRO A 229 -9.70 15.28 -0.76
N PHE A 230 -10.92 15.27 -0.21
CA PHE A 230 -12.08 14.60 -0.81
C PHE A 230 -12.34 15.07 -2.27
N ALA A 231 -12.17 16.38 -2.50
CA ALA A 231 -12.32 16.96 -3.84
C ALA A 231 -11.13 16.67 -4.78
N GLY A 232 -10.09 15.99 -4.29
CA GLY A 232 -8.84 15.79 -5.02
C GLY A 232 -7.87 16.96 -4.87
N GLY A 233 -6.71 16.82 -5.47
CA GLY A 233 -5.63 17.78 -5.37
C GLY A 233 -4.43 17.25 -4.61
N GLU A 234 -3.75 18.13 -3.91
CA GLU A 234 -2.49 17.81 -3.27
C GLU A 234 -2.66 17.13 -1.91
N VAL A 235 -2.07 15.97 -1.75
CA VAL A 235 -1.98 15.28 -0.46
C VAL A 235 -0.94 15.98 0.41
N ARG A 236 -1.29 16.33 1.64
CA ARG A 236 -0.42 17.04 2.57
C ARG A 236 -0.36 16.35 3.93
N VAL A 237 0.84 16.08 4.42
CA VAL A 237 1.06 15.52 5.76
C VAL A 237 1.99 16.46 6.52
N LEU A 238 1.51 17.07 7.60
CA LEU A 238 2.25 18.08 8.39
C LEU A 238 2.90 19.16 7.52
N GLY A 239 2.14 19.68 6.53
CA GLY A 239 2.61 20.68 5.58
C GLY A 239 3.51 20.16 4.46
N ALA A 240 3.94 18.91 4.52
CA ALA A 240 4.75 18.30 3.46
C ALA A 240 3.87 17.82 2.30
N HIS A 241 4.29 18.14 1.07
CA HIS A 241 3.67 17.65 -0.17
C HIS A 241 3.96 16.16 -0.35
N ARG A 242 2.92 15.37 -0.60
CA ARG A 242 2.97 13.91 -0.70
C ARG A 242 2.30 13.39 -1.98
N GLY A 243 2.42 14.13 -3.09
CA GLY A 243 1.81 13.80 -4.37
C GLY A 243 0.36 14.29 -4.50
N ARG A 244 -0.35 13.84 -5.53
CA ARG A 244 -1.67 14.34 -5.89
C ARG A 244 -2.65 13.20 -6.19
N VAL A 245 -3.93 13.45 -5.93
CA VAL A 245 -5.06 12.53 -6.19
C VAL A 245 -6.17 13.23 -6.97
N ILE A 246 -6.98 12.47 -7.69
CA ILE A 246 -8.11 12.99 -8.49
C ILE A 246 -9.40 13.23 -7.69
N GLY A 247 -9.43 12.87 -6.41
CA GLY A 247 -10.60 13.00 -5.54
C GLY A 247 -11.57 11.82 -5.59
N ALA A 248 -12.40 11.72 -4.53
CA ALA A 248 -13.30 10.59 -4.30
C ALA A 248 -14.35 10.45 -5.40
N ALA A 249 -15.05 11.54 -5.74
CA ALA A 249 -16.10 11.52 -6.77
C ALA A 249 -15.54 11.16 -8.16
N ALA A 250 -14.36 11.68 -8.53
CA ALA A 250 -13.70 11.37 -9.79
C ALA A 250 -13.21 9.91 -9.83
N THR A 251 -12.67 9.41 -8.70
CA THR A 251 -12.29 8.00 -8.54
C THR A 251 -13.50 7.07 -8.69
N PHE A 252 -14.61 7.38 -8.01
CA PHE A 252 -15.87 6.66 -8.15
C PHE A 252 -16.37 6.65 -9.61
N ALA A 253 -16.37 7.80 -10.28
CA ALA A 253 -16.78 7.91 -11.68
C ALA A 253 -15.91 7.06 -12.62
N ALA A 254 -14.58 7.04 -12.41
CA ALA A 254 -13.66 6.23 -13.19
C ALA A 254 -13.99 4.73 -13.07
N PHE A 255 -14.13 4.21 -11.85
CA PHE A 255 -14.44 2.80 -11.64
C PHE A 255 -15.86 2.43 -12.12
N ARG A 256 -16.84 3.35 -12.00
CA ARG A 256 -18.15 3.16 -12.62
C ARG A 256 -18.06 3.01 -14.15
N GLY A 257 -17.22 3.82 -14.77
CA GLY A 257 -16.96 3.70 -16.20
C GLY A 257 -16.37 2.33 -16.56
N PHE A 258 -15.39 1.86 -15.81
CA PHE A 258 -14.79 0.52 -16.00
C PHE A 258 -15.80 -0.61 -15.73
N ALA A 259 -16.67 -0.45 -14.74
CA ALA A 259 -17.74 -1.42 -14.44
C ALA A 259 -18.91 -1.37 -15.43
N GLY A 260 -18.98 -0.35 -16.29
CA GLY A 260 -20.06 -0.16 -17.25
C GLY A 260 -21.40 0.15 -16.59
N CYS A 261 -21.36 0.88 -15.45
CA CYS A 261 -22.59 1.31 -14.78
C CYS A 261 -23.20 2.49 -15.55
N ASP A 262 -24.50 2.46 -15.80
CA ASP A 262 -25.24 3.46 -16.58
C ASP A 262 -25.88 4.57 -15.73
N ALA A 263 -26.06 4.33 -14.41
CA ALA A 263 -26.66 5.27 -13.48
C ALA A 263 -25.96 5.33 -12.12
N VAL A 264 -26.39 6.24 -11.26
CA VAL A 264 -26.08 6.30 -9.83
C VAL A 264 -27.37 6.22 -9.05
N ALA A 265 -27.40 5.37 -8.04
CA ALA A 265 -28.43 5.34 -7.01
C ALA A 265 -27.85 5.93 -5.72
N ASP A 266 -28.41 7.04 -5.28
CA ASP A 266 -28.06 7.66 -4.02
C ASP A 266 -29.03 7.18 -2.93
N GLU A 267 -28.50 6.76 -1.78
CA GLU A 267 -29.28 6.43 -0.60
C GLU A 267 -29.54 7.72 0.22
N PRO A 268 -30.66 7.84 0.93
CA PRO A 268 -30.87 8.95 1.85
C PRO A 268 -29.72 9.03 2.87
N PRO A 269 -29.31 10.24 3.28
CA PRO A 269 -28.30 10.41 4.31
C PRO A 269 -28.71 9.67 5.58
N LEU A 270 -27.75 8.98 6.19
CA LEU A 270 -27.89 8.28 7.46
C LEU A 270 -27.09 9.04 8.52
N ASP A 271 -27.75 9.36 9.62
CA ASP A 271 -27.15 9.95 10.83
C ASP A 271 -27.64 9.10 12.01
N ARG A 272 -26.88 8.06 12.33
CA ARG A 272 -27.24 7.07 13.36
C ARG A 272 -26.69 7.45 14.73
N ILE A 273 -25.61 8.22 14.72
CA ILE A 273 -24.90 8.64 15.92
C ILE A 273 -25.07 10.15 16.07
N ALA A 274 -26.19 10.55 16.65
CA ALA A 274 -26.47 11.96 16.89
C ALA A 274 -25.32 12.67 17.62
N ASP A 275 -25.03 13.89 17.24
CA ASP A 275 -24.05 14.79 17.86
C ASP A 275 -22.58 14.40 17.74
N ASP A 276 -22.20 13.41 16.89
CA ASP A 276 -20.78 13.17 16.60
C ASP A 276 -20.26 14.11 15.46
N GLY A 277 -21.18 14.82 14.82
CA GLY A 277 -20.90 15.77 13.74
C GLY A 277 -20.45 15.11 12.47
N THR A 278 -20.88 13.86 12.24
CA THR A 278 -20.70 13.13 10.97
C THR A 278 -22.04 12.54 10.51
N ALA A 279 -22.16 12.29 9.20
CA ALA A 279 -23.27 11.59 8.60
C ALA A 279 -22.76 10.75 7.43
N LEU A 280 -23.53 9.76 6.98
CA LEU A 280 -23.15 8.88 5.90
C LEU A 280 -24.07 9.08 4.69
N VAL A 281 -23.48 9.33 3.53
CA VAL A 281 -24.16 9.27 2.24
C VAL A 281 -23.58 8.11 1.44
N VAL A 282 -24.42 7.25 0.89
CA VAL A 282 -23.98 6.10 0.10
C VAL A 282 -24.42 6.28 -1.36
N ARG A 283 -23.45 6.26 -2.26
CA ARG A 283 -23.66 6.36 -3.70
C ARG A 283 -23.28 5.04 -4.36
N ARG A 284 -24.19 4.43 -5.09
CA ARG A 284 -23.96 3.15 -5.77
C ARG A 284 -24.01 3.31 -7.27
N GLY A 285 -23.08 2.70 -8.00
CA GLY A 285 -23.24 2.47 -9.42
C GLY A 285 -24.42 1.54 -9.66
N ALA A 286 -25.34 1.91 -10.54
CA ALA A 286 -26.48 1.12 -10.93
C ALA A 286 -26.37 0.70 -12.39
N GLY A 287 -27.01 -0.44 -12.77
CA GLY A 287 -26.93 -0.97 -14.13
C GLY A 287 -25.53 -1.46 -14.55
N CYS A 288 -24.69 -1.78 -13.59
CA CYS A 288 -23.32 -2.25 -13.83
C CYS A 288 -23.29 -3.64 -14.46
N ARG A 289 -22.20 -3.98 -15.15
CA ARG A 289 -22.01 -5.34 -15.68
C ARG A 289 -22.06 -6.39 -14.57
N PRO A 290 -22.59 -7.60 -14.85
CA PRO A 290 -22.63 -8.68 -13.87
C PRO A 290 -21.26 -8.97 -13.25
N GLY A 291 -21.22 -9.20 -11.93
CA GLY A 291 -19.99 -9.46 -11.18
C GLY A 291 -19.16 -8.20 -10.86
N THR A 292 -19.70 -7.00 -11.14
CA THR A 292 -19.11 -5.72 -10.76
C THR A 292 -20.04 -4.95 -9.84
N ALA A 293 -19.46 -4.14 -8.96
CA ALA A 293 -20.17 -3.18 -8.11
C ALA A 293 -19.24 -2.01 -7.82
N VAL A 294 -19.76 -0.79 -7.79
CA VAL A 294 -18.96 0.37 -7.40
C VAL A 294 -19.76 1.19 -6.40
N VAL A 295 -19.16 1.44 -5.23
CA VAL A 295 -19.82 2.16 -4.14
C VAL A 295 -18.88 3.24 -3.60
N LEU A 296 -19.42 4.41 -3.31
CA LEU A 296 -18.78 5.48 -2.54
C LEU A 296 -19.59 5.68 -1.25
N TYR A 297 -18.94 5.45 -0.13
CA TYR A 297 -19.38 5.82 1.21
C TYR A 297 -18.77 7.18 1.54
N GLU A 298 -19.56 8.22 1.41
CA GLU A 298 -19.17 9.60 1.69
C GLU A 298 -19.50 9.89 3.15
N VAL A 299 -18.45 9.97 3.98
CA VAL A 299 -18.58 10.27 5.41
C VAL A 299 -18.53 11.79 5.56
N GLN A 300 -19.70 12.41 5.58
CA GLN A 300 -19.84 13.87 5.75
C GLN A 300 -19.29 14.30 7.11
N GLY A 301 -18.45 15.35 7.14
CA GLY A 301 -17.75 15.80 8.35
C GLY A 301 -16.66 14.86 8.85
N GLY A 302 -16.50 13.68 8.24
CA GLY A 302 -15.46 12.72 8.56
C GLY A 302 -14.08 13.15 8.11
N GLY A 303 -13.05 12.77 8.87
CA GLY A 303 -11.65 13.09 8.60
C GLY A 303 -10.87 11.92 7.99
N HIS A 304 -9.53 12.02 8.05
CA HIS A 304 -8.58 11.00 7.61
C HIS A 304 -8.51 9.86 8.61
N ALA A 305 -9.48 8.97 8.59
CA ALA A 305 -9.65 7.95 9.61
C ALA A 305 -10.16 6.63 8.99
N TRP A 306 -10.05 5.56 9.75
CA TRP A 306 -10.77 4.31 9.54
C TRP A 306 -12.08 4.43 10.32
N PRO A 307 -13.24 4.65 9.70
CA PRO A 307 -14.51 4.74 10.41
C PRO A 307 -14.77 3.51 11.30
N GLY A 308 -15.20 3.72 12.53
CA GLY A 308 -15.35 2.65 13.52
C GLY A 308 -14.05 2.15 14.15
N GLY A 309 -12.89 2.49 13.61
CA GLY A 309 -11.57 2.07 14.10
C GLY A 309 -11.02 2.94 15.24
N LEU A 310 -9.76 2.66 15.61
CA LEU A 310 -9.09 3.42 16.65
C LEU A 310 -8.67 4.81 16.16
N ARG A 311 -8.80 5.81 17.01
CA ARG A 311 -8.21 7.13 16.78
C ARG A 311 -6.69 7.04 16.96
N TYR A 312 -5.92 7.11 15.87
CA TYR A 312 -4.47 6.98 15.89
C TYR A 312 -3.71 8.31 16.05
N ALA A 313 -4.40 9.45 15.90
CA ALA A 313 -3.83 10.77 16.10
C ALA A 313 -4.88 11.76 16.63
N ARG A 314 -4.43 12.99 16.95
CA ARG A 314 -5.32 14.03 17.43
C ARG A 314 -6.26 14.51 16.33
N GLU A 315 -7.49 14.85 16.69
CA GLU A 315 -8.55 15.29 15.77
C GLU A 315 -8.14 16.49 14.90
N TRP A 316 -7.44 17.47 15.46
CA TRP A 316 -6.97 18.61 14.69
C TRP A 316 -6.01 18.22 13.54
N LEU A 317 -5.39 17.03 13.60
CA LEU A 317 -4.48 16.53 12.58
C LEU A 317 -5.16 15.65 11.55
N ILE A 318 -6.08 14.78 12.00
CA ILE A 318 -6.71 13.78 11.13
C ILE A 318 -8.20 14.01 10.92
N GLY A 319 -8.80 14.99 11.56
CA GLY A 319 -10.25 15.18 11.56
C GLY A 319 -10.97 14.16 12.45
N LYS A 320 -12.30 14.09 12.31
CA LYS A 320 -13.16 13.22 13.09
C LYS A 320 -13.06 11.76 12.65
N VAL A 321 -13.14 10.85 13.62
CA VAL A 321 -13.35 9.42 13.36
C VAL A 321 -14.85 9.15 13.47
N SER A 322 -15.49 8.99 12.33
CA SER A 322 -16.93 8.69 12.29
C SER A 322 -17.25 7.31 12.86
N ARG A 323 -18.42 7.19 13.41
CA ARG A 323 -19.00 5.95 13.92
C ARG A 323 -20.30 5.58 13.19
N GLU A 324 -20.64 6.30 12.11
CA GLU A 324 -21.82 6.04 11.29
C GLU A 324 -21.79 4.67 10.60
N LEU A 325 -20.56 4.19 10.30
CA LEU A 325 -20.30 2.83 9.85
C LEU A 325 -19.04 2.30 10.53
N ASP A 326 -18.92 0.98 10.61
CA ASP A 326 -17.64 0.31 10.85
C ASP A 326 -17.04 -0.11 9.50
N ALA A 327 -15.93 0.50 9.12
CA ALA A 327 -15.29 0.24 7.83
C ALA A 327 -14.75 -1.19 7.72
N THR A 328 -14.48 -1.88 8.85
CA THR A 328 -14.06 -3.28 8.88
C THR A 328 -15.23 -4.19 8.51
N ASP A 329 -16.36 -4.02 9.18
CA ASP A 329 -17.57 -4.80 8.92
C ASP A 329 -18.10 -4.51 7.50
N GLU A 330 -18.06 -3.25 7.06
CA GLU A 330 -18.51 -2.86 5.73
C GLU A 330 -17.60 -3.43 4.62
N THR A 331 -16.27 -3.40 4.82
CA THR A 331 -15.30 -4.06 3.93
C THR A 331 -15.62 -5.54 3.80
N TRP A 332 -15.84 -6.21 4.93
CA TRP A 332 -16.16 -7.63 4.97
C TRP A 332 -17.45 -7.98 4.24
N ARG A 333 -18.47 -7.17 4.48
CA ARG A 333 -19.79 -7.30 3.83
C ARG A 333 -19.72 -7.06 2.32
N PHE A 334 -19.07 -5.97 1.90
CA PHE A 334 -18.94 -5.60 0.49
C PHE A 334 -18.19 -6.67 -0.32
N LEU A 335 -17.13 -7.24 0.25
CA LEU A 335 -16.33 -8.28 -0.39
C LEU A 335 -16.98 -9.69 -0.31
N GLY A 336 -18.13 -9.82 0.34
CA GLY A 336 -18.83 -11.11 0.46
C GLY A 336 -18.06 -12.16 1.26
N LEU A 337 -17.27 -11.74 2.26
CA LEU A 337 -16.45 -12.63 3.08
C LEU A 337 -17.24 -13.33 4.20
N GLY A 338 -18.43 -12.84 4.56
CA GLY A 338 -19.37 -13.53 5.45
C GLY A 338 -20.02 -14.73 4.76
N GLY A 339 -20.16 -15.84 5.45
CA GLY A 339 -20.53 -17.17 4.92
C GLY A 339 -21.91 -17.36 4.25
N SER A 340 -22.62 -16.32 3.80
CA SER A 340 -23.74 -16.45 2.90
C SER A 340 -23.28 -16.17 1.46
N ARG A 341 -23.49 -17.12 0.57
CA ARG A 341 -23.23 -17.05 -0.89
C ARG A 341 -24.13 -16.00 -1.59
N ARG A 342 -24.13 -14.76 -1.10
CA ARG A 342 -24.64 -13.63 -1.88
C ARG A 342 -23.39 -12.90 -2.35
N GLY A 343 -23.18 -12.88 -3.65
CA GLY A 343 -22.15 -12.10 -4.30
C GLY A 343 -22.20 -10.62 -3.87
N PRO A 344 -21.21 -9.80 -4.25
CA PRO A 344 -21.18 -8.38 -3.90
C PRO A 344 -22.51 -7.75 -4.25
N VAL A 345 -23.08 -7.03 -3.26
CA VAL A 345 -24.39 -6.34 -3.34
C VAL A 345 -24.27 -5.12 -4.20
#